data_e459265b92c1749f95ffc6e1c601c68a
#
_entry.id   e459265b92c1749f95ffc6e1c601c68a
#
_cell.length_a   1.000
_cell.length_b   1.000
_cell.length_c   1.000
_cell.angle_alpha   90.00
_cell.angle_beta   90.00
_cell.angle_gamma   90.00
#
_symmetry.space_group_name_H-M   'P 1'
#
loop_
_entity.id
_entity.type
_entity.pdbx_description
1 polymer ?
#
loop_
_entity_poly.entity_id
_entity_poly.type
_entity_poly.pdbx_seq_one_letter_code
_entity_poly.pdbx_strand_id
1 'polypeptide(L)'
;MGLTLKNKIVLIDNDEILKLYLKERLNKAGIEVICCKDGFEGSLKIKNENPDLIIADSNLERIDISTLIREKNEYKSTIDIPVIIMEKERNVETEKKLAELRVSSILLKPIKVDLLFRNICKLLNCRIDFDRTKSMMDAHINEDILFVEISDGLNAEKIDVLTYKIRNMAEQYGKILTKVLIICSNITNSPNLSTKLEQLITSITDETAAVISTIRILTPQNSPIAKIVAASKKFNDITIVENLSDAISSFGKINVFAHESEVDEINTMLLTSANEKISVPLPMDLHFASEDNPMKLQYSVAIIDDDLPILEYLETVFESDGWKINAYENPIAFIKELQSVRPDIIFLDLMMPEINGIQVIQYLRKNKIKIPIVVITALSQKEVLARVKEYGVSHFLTKPLHMNVILDTAKEILGIN
;
A
#
# COMPACT_ATOMS: atom_id res chain seq x y z
N MET A 1 6.47 -19.79 29.43
CA MET A 1 7.07 -20.90 28.67
C MET A 1 7.78 -20.27 27.48
N GLY A 2 9.13 -20.25 27.47
CA GLY A 2 9.90 -19.65 26.39
C GLY A 2 9.70 -20.45 25.10
N LEU A 3 9.32 -19.79 24.02
CA LEU A 3 9.33 -20.35 22.67
C LEU A 3 10.77 -20.74 22.34
N THR A 4 11.02 -22.03 22.16
CA THR A 4 12.32 -22.50 21.64
C THR A 4 12.35 -22.12 20.16
N LEU A 5 13.16 -21.14 19.78
CA LEU A 5 13.36 -20.74 18.39
C LEU A 5 13.93 -21.95 17.64
N LYS A 6 13.22 -22.40 16.60
CA LYS A 6 13.52 -23.63 15.90
C LYS A 6 14.30 -23.39 14.59
N ASN A 7 14.05 -22.26 13.94
CA ASN A 7 14.69 -21.88 12.67
C ASN A 7 15.36 -20.52 12.80
N LYS A 8 16.44 -20.32 12.05
CA LYS A 8 17.25 -19.10 12.06
C LYS A 8 17.38 -18.53 10.65
N ILE A 9 17.09 -17.24 10.50
CA ILE A 9 17.19 -16.50 9.23
C ILE A 9 18.27 -15.43 9.35
N VAL A 10 19.15 -15.32 8.37
CA VAL A 10 20.00 -14.14 8.16
C VAL A 10 19.33 -13.25 7.14
N LEU A 11 18.98 -12.02 7.55
CA LEU A 11 18.35 -11.00 6.73
C LEU A 11 19.33 -9.87 6.45
N ILE A 12 19.66 -9.65 5.18
CA ILE A 12 20.65 -8.67 4.73
C ILE A 12 19.95 -7.64 3.87
N ASP A 13 19.71 -6.46 4.43
CA ASP A 13 19.07 -5.34 3.74
C ASP A 13 19.54 -4.04 4.41
N ASN A 14 19.63 -2.94 3.67
CA ASN A 14 19.91 -1.64 4.22
C ASN A 14 18.64 -0.91 4.68
N ASP A 15 17.45 -1.42 4.33
CA ASP A 15 16.16 -0.87 4.76
C ASP A 15 15.85 -1.29 6.21
N GLU A 16 15.96 -0.32 7.12
CA GLU A 16 15.73 -0.55 8.56
C GLU A 16 14.28 -0.91 8.87
N ILE A 17 13.33 -0.35 8.13
CA ILE A 17 11.88 -0.59 8.33
C ILE A 17 11.57 -2.04 8.01
N LEU A 18 11.97 -2.50 6.83
CA LEU A 18 11.76 -3.88 6.39
C LEU A 18 12.43 -4.87 7.37
N LYS A 19 13.66 -4.59 7.79
CA LYS A 19 14.38 -5.44 8.77
C LYS A 19 13.64 -5.52 10.10
N LEU A 20 13.18 -4.37 10.62
CA LEU A 20 12.49 -4.32 11.90
C LEU A 20 11.16 -5.07 11.84
N TYR A 21 10.35 -4.81 10.82
CA TYR A 21 9.08 -5.50 10.60
C TYR A 21 9.26 -7.02 10.50
N LEU A 22 10.14 -7.49 9.60
CA LEU A 22 10.35 -8.91 9.40
C LEU A 22 10.92 -9.59 10.65
N LYS A 23 11.83 -8.94 11.34
CA LYS A 23 12.38 -9.46 12.60
C LYS A 23 11.30 -9.63 13.66
N GLU A 24 10.48 -8.62 13.90
CA GLU A 24 9.41 -8.70 14.89
C GLU A 24 8.38 -9.76 14.52
N ARG A 25 7.96 -9.78 13.26
CA ARG A 25 6.91 -10.68 12.79
C ARG A 25 7.34 -12.15 12.77
N LEU A 26 8.56 -12.42 12.33
CA LEU A 26 9.12 -13.78 12.29
C LEU A 26 9.49 -14.26 13.69
N ASN A 27 10.00 -13.41 14.57
CA ASN A 27 10.24 -13.75 15.98
C ASN A 27 8.93 -14.13 16.70
N LYS A 28 7.82 -13.43 16.46
CA LYS A 28 6.49 -13.80 16.96
C LYS A 28 6.06 -15.20 16.47
N ALA A 29 6.53 -15.61 15.30
CA ALA A 29 6.29 -16.95 14.75
C ALA A 29 7.30 -18.01 15.22
N GLY A 30 8.22 -17.68 16.13
CA GLY A 30 9.22 -18.59 16.66
C GLY A 30 10.46 -18.80 15.75
N ILE A 31 10.69 -17.89 14.82
CA ILE A 31 11.86 -17.90 13.91
C ILE A 31 12.81 -16.79 14.32
N GLU A 32 14.05 -17.13 14.61
CA GLU A 32 15.10 -16.15 14.93
C GLU A 32 15.57 -15.40 13.69
N VAL A 33 15.62 -14.07 13.74
CA VAL A 33 16.11 -13.24 12.63
C VAL A 33 17.33 -12.45 13.05
N ILE A 34 18.43 -12.69 12.35
CA ILE A 34 19.69 -11.95 12.47
C ILE A 34 19.73 -10.93 11.33
N CYS A 35 19.61 -9.66 11.66
CA CYS A 35 19.69 -8.58 10.70
C CYS A 35 21.12 -8.15 10.45
N CYS A 36 21.48 -7.96 9.19
CA CYS A 36 22.75 -7.43 8.72
C CYS A 36 22.50 -6.20 7.84
N LYS A 37 23.40 -5.23 7.91
CA LYS A 37 23.26 -3.98 7.16
C LYS A 37 23.88 -4.02 5.76
N ASP A 38 24.85 -4.89 5.54
CA ASP A 38 25.59 -4.97 4.28
C ASP A 38 26.05 -6.42 3.98
N GLY A 39 26.56 -6.65 2.77
CA GLY A 39 27.01 -7.97 2.33
C GLY A 39 28.19 -8.52 3.13
N PHE A 40 29.05 -7.66 3.67
CA PHE A 40 30.21 -8.11 4.46
C PHE A 40 29.74 -8.66 5.82
N GLU A 41 28.89 -7.94 6.53
CA GLU A 41 28.31 -8.43 7.78
C GLU A 41 27.50 -9.72 7.54
N GLY A 42 26.74 -9.76 6.43
CA GLY A 42 25.98 -10.92 6.00
C GLY A 42 26.86 -12.15 5.79
N SER A 43 27.99 -12.03 5.07
CA SER A 43 28.95 -13.12 4.85
C SER A 43 29.52 -13.69 6.17
N LEU A 44 29.88 -12.78 7.10
CA LEU A 44 30.37 -13.21 8.42
C LEU A 44 29.29 -13.94 9.23
N LYS A 45 28.06 -13.43 9.22
CA LYS A 45 26.95 -14.04 9.97
C LYS A 45 26.55 -15.38 9.36
N ILE A 46 26.49 -15.52 8.04
CA ILE A 46 26.21 -16.80 7.38
C ILE A 46 27.20 -17.87 7.81
N LYS A 47 28.52 -17.55 7.83
CA LYS A 47 29.58 -18.48 8.22
C LYS A 47 29.51 -18.87 9.70
N ASN A 48 29.23 -17.91 10.58
CA ASN A 48 29.31 -18.11 12.03
C ASN A 48 28.02 -18.69 12.62
N GLU A 49 26.86 -18.31 12.10
CA GLU A 49 25.56 -18.63 12.66
C GLU A 49 24.92 -19.87 12.01
N ASN A 50 25.40 -20.25 10.81
CA ASN A 50 24.84 -21.36 10.03
C ASN A 50 23.32 -21.32 9.94
N PRO A 51 22.73 -20.29 9.34
CA PRO A 51 21.27 -20.09 9.32
C PRO A 51 20.56 -21.15 8.45
N ASP A 52 19.27 -21.33 8.69
CA ASP A 52 18.42 -22.23 7.89
C ASP A 52 17.93 -21.57 6.58
N LEU A 53 17.98 -20.23 6.51
CA LEU A 53 17.58 -19.45 5.34
C LEU A 53 18.33 -18.11 5.31
N ILE A 54 18.67 -17.66 4.10
CA ILE A 54 19.21 -16.33 3.84
C ILE A 54 18.16 -15.54 3.05
N ILE A 55 17.88 -14.31 3.48
CA ILE A 55 17.08 -13.33 2.74
C ILE A 55 17.97 -12.11 2.50
N ALA A 56 18.16 -11.71 1.25
CA ALA A 56 19.09 -10.64 0.94
C ALA A 56 18.55 -9.69 -0.14
N ASP A 57 18.82 -8.40 0.00
CA ASP A 57 18.65 -7.42 -1.08
C ASP A 57 19.63 -7.72 -2.22
N SER A 58 19.23 -7.52 -3.46
CA SER A 58 20.12 -7.65 -4.62
C SER A 58 21.17 -6.54 -4.66
N ASN A 59 20.87 -5.37 -4.11
CA ASN A 59 21.76 -4.21 -4.07
C ASN A 59 22.43 -4.06 -2.71
N LEU A 60 23.42 -4.91 -2.45
CA LEU A 60 24.20 -4.91 -1.20
C LEU A 60 25.43 -4.01 -1.31
N GLU A 61 25.73 -3.33 -0.21
CA GLU A 61 26.97 -2.58 -0.06
C GLU A 61 28.14 -3.52 0.33
N ARG A 62 29.37 -3.09 0.06
CA ARG A 62 30.66 -3.73 0.36
C ARG A 62 30.94 -5.05 -0.35
N ILE A 63 30.00 -5.97 -0.35
CA ILE A 63 30.06 -7.24 -1.07
C ILE A 63 28.79 -7.37 -1.87
N ASP A 64 28.90 -7.49 -3.20
CA ASP A 64 27.74 -7.70 -4.07
C ASP A 64 27.10 -9.07 -3.86
N ILE A 65 25.83 -9.18 -4.21
CA ILE A 65 25.03 -10.38 -3.98
C ILE A 65 25.61 -11.62 -4.65
N SER A 66 26.19 -11.49 -5.85
CA SER A 66 26.76 -12.62 -6.57
C SER A 66 28.00 -13.16 -5.86
N THR A 67 28.84 -12.27 -5.34
CA THR A 67 30.03 -12.61 -4.54
C THR A 67 29.62 -13.26 -3.22
N LEU A 68 28.63 -12.71 -2.52
CA LEU A 68 28.07 -13.28 -1.28
C LEU A 68 27.61 -14.73 -1.49
N ILE A 69 26.85 -14.99 -2.56
CA ILE A 69 26.35 -16.34 -2.86
C ILE A 69 27.45 -17.28 -3.26
N ARG A 70 28.48 -16.84 -4.01
CA ARG A 70 29.66 -17.67 -4.33
C ARG A 70 30.40 -18.06 -3.07
N GLU A 71 30.72 -17.10 -2.19
CA GLU A 71 31.37 -17.40 -0.90
C GLU A 71 30.55 -18.38 -0.06
N LYS A 72 29.24 -18.22 0.00
CA LYS A 72 28.32 -19.14 0.67
C LYS A 72 28.40 -20.55 0.06
N ASN A 73 28.55 -20.67 -1.26
CA ASN A 73 28.62 -21.96 -1.96
C ASN A 73 29.99 -22.65 -1.87
N GLU A 74 31.04 -21.96 -1.43
CA GLU A 74 32.39 -22.54 -1.24
C GLU A 74 32.47 -23.48 -0.03
N TYR A 75 31.62 -23.32 0.97
CA TYR A 75 31.67 -24.09 2.21
C TYR A 75 30.60 -25.16 2.24
N LYS A 76 30.97 -26.39 2.60
CA LYS A 76 30.03 -27.53 2.73
C LYS A 76 28.92 -27.29 3.75
N SER A 77 29.20 -26.50 4.78
CA SER A 77 28.20 -26.16 5.81
C SER A 77 27.12 -25.19 5.34
N THR A 78 27.39 -24.38 4.33
CA THR A 78 26.48 -23.30 3.90
C THR A 78 25.94 -23.49 2.47
N ILE A 79 26.52 -24.43 1.68
CA ILE A 79 26.11 -24.60 0.27
C ILE A 79 24.64 -24.91 0.09
N ASP A 80 24.05 -25.70 0.99
CA ASP A 80 22.64 -26.13 0.91
C ASP A 80 21.67 -25.15 1.55
N ILE A 81 22.15 -24.05 2.17
CA ILE A 81 21.27 -23.03 2.75
C ILE A 81 20.51 -22.34 1.63
N PRO A 82 19.16 -22.36 1.63
CA PRO A 82 18.35 -21.67 0.65
C PRO A 82 18.50 -20.16 0.74
N VAL A 83 18.33 -19.49 -0.42
CA VAL A 83 18.46 -18.03 -0.53
C VAL A 83 17.24 -17.44 -1.22
N ILE A 84 16.63 -16.43 -0.61
CA ILE A 84 15.63 -15.56 -1.20
C ILE A 84 16.30 -14.23 -1.50
N ILE A 85 16.20 -13.75 -2.74
CA ILE A 85 16.68 -12.43 -3.15
C ILE A 85 15.51 -11.47 -3.30
N MET A 86 15.68 -10.23 -2.81
CA MET A 86 14.74 -9.14 -2.99
C MET A 86 15.33 -8.14 -4.00
N GLU A 87 14.64 -7.87 -5.10
CA GLU A 87 15.07 -6.97 -6.18
C GLU A 87 14.16 -5.77 -6.32
N LYS A 88 14.71 -4.60 -6.68
CA LYS A 88 13.90 -3.39 -6.98
C LYS A 88 13.27 -3.43 -8.35
N GLU A 89 14.00 -3.96 -9.34
CA GLU A 89 13.59 -3.99 -10.73
C GLU A 89 13.92 -5.34 -11.34
N ARG A 90 13.08 -5.80 -12.26
CA ARG A 90 13.30 -7.04 -12.96
C ARG A 90 14.46 -6.91 -13.95
N ASN A 91 15.54 -7.64 -13.73
CA ASN A 91 16.69 -7.69 -14.63
C ASN A 91 16.96 -9.12 -15.08
N VAL A 92 16.58 -9.41 -16.33
CA VAL A 92 16.70 -10.76 -16.91
C VAL A 92 18.16 -11.29 -16.88
N GLU A 93 19.12 -10.40 -17.01
CA GLU A 93 20.55 -10.80 -16.99
C GLU A 93 21.02 -11.16 -15.57
N THR A 94 20.55 -10.39 -14.57
CA THR A 94 20.78 -10.69 -13.16
C THR A 94 20.03 -11.96 -12.73
N GLU A 95 18.76 -12.13 -13.13
CA GLU A 95 17.99 -13.34 -12.86
C GLU A 95 18.68 -14.61 -13.39
N LYS A 96 19.24 -14.58 -14.62
CA LYS A 96 19.99 -15.70 -15.18
C LYS A 96 21.24 -16.02 -14.35
N LYS A 97 22.03 -15.01 -13.98
CA LYS A 97 23.23 -15.19 -13.14
C LYS A 97 22.88 -15.77 -11.76
N LEU A 98 21.81 -15.28 -11.15
CA LEU A 98 21.34 -15.76 -9.85
C LEU A 98 20.78 -17.19 -9.91
N ALA A 99 20.11 -17.56 -11.02
CA ALA A 99 19.64 -18.93 -11.23
C ALA A 99 20.82 -19.93 -11.32
N GLU A 100 21.92 -19.56 -11.97
CA GLU A 100 23.14 -20.37 -12.02
C GLU A 100 23.78 -20.57 -10.62
N LEU A 101 23.58 -19.60 -9.72
CA LEU A 101 24.08 -19.62 -8.36
C LEU A 101 23.17 -20.34 -7.35
N ARG A 102 22.13 -21.05 -7.81
CA ARG A 102 21.17 -21.82 -6.99
C ARG A 102 20.40 -20.98 -5.99
N VAL A 103 19.95 -19.80 -6.42
CA VAL A 103 18.99 -18.99 -5.65
C VAL A 103 17.64 -19.70 -5.63
N SER A 104 17.00 -19.76 -4.46
CA SER A 104 15.74 -20.50 -4.26
C SER A 104 14.52 -19.70 -4.74
N SER A 105 14.55 -18.37 -4.61
CA SER A 105 13.48 -17.48 -5.03
C SER A 105 13.97 -16.04 -5.20
N ILE A 106 13.36 -15.32 -6.15
CA ILE A 106 13.58 -13.88 -6.35
C ILE A 106 12.22 -13.20 -6.19
N LEU A 107 12.15 -12.18 -5.35
CA LEU A 107 10.96 -11.39 -5.06
C LEU A 107 11.21 -9.93 -5.43
N LEU A 108 10.26 -9.31 -6.11
CA LEU A 108 10.35 -7.89 -6.47
C LEU A 108 9.89 -7.00 -5.32
N LYS A 109 10.58 -5.89 -5.10
CA LYS A 109 10.14 -4.81 -4.20
C LYS A 109 9.14 -3.92 -4.96
N PRO A 110 8.09 -3.42 -4.30
CA PRO A 110 7.77 -3.61 -2.87
C PRO A 110 7.41 -5.07 -2.55
N ILE A 111 7.96 -5.60 -1.45
CA ILE A 111 7.83 -7.01 -1.11
C ILE A 111 6.39 -7.33 -0.71
N LYS A 112 5.73 -8.22 -1.47
CA LYS A 112 4.45 -8.82 -1.07
C LYS A 112 4.70 -9.75 0.11
N VAL A 113 4.33 -9.29 1.30
CA VAL A 113 4.69 -9.96 2.58
C VAL A 113 4.10 -11.38 2.66
N ASP A 114 2.89 -11.58 2.14
CA ASP A 114 2.26 -12.91 2.08
C ASP A 114 3.05 -13.87 1.17
N LEU A 115 3.59 -13.39 0.06
CA LEU A 115 4.41 -14.16 -0.85
C LEU A 115 5.77 -14.51 -0.21
N LEU A 116 6.39 -13.54 0.47
CA LEU A 116 7.62 -13.78 1.23
C LEU A 116 7.40 -14.84 2.31
N PHE A 117 6.35 -14.73 3.11
CA PHE A 117 6.05 -15.69 4.17
C PHE A 117 5.70 -17.07 3.61
N ARG A 118 5.01 -17.17 2.48
CA ARG A 118 4.79 -18.47 1.80
C ARG A 118 6.11 -19.11 1.37
N ASN A 119 7.03 -18.34 0.80
CA ASN A 119 8.37 -18.83 0.43
C ASN A 119 9.16 -19.29 1.67
N ILE A 120 9.17 -18.49 2.73
CA ILE A 120 9.82 -18.86 4.00
C ILE A 120 9.23 -20.18 4.53
N CYS A 121 7.90 -20.29 4.61
CA CYS A 121 7.23 -21.50 5.10
C CYS A 121 7.56 -22.74 4.26
N LYS A 122 7.63 -22.58 2.93
CA LYS A 122 7.98 -23.65 2.00
C LYS A 122 9.43 -24.10 2.21
N LEU A 123 10.36 -23.17 2.35
CA LEU A 123 11.80 -23.48 2.47
C LEU A 123 12.18 -24.00 3.86
N LEU A 124 11.57 -23.49 4.92
CA LEU A 124 11.83 -23.89 6.30
C LEU A 124 10.89 -25.00 6.80
N ASN A 125 9.97 -25.45 5.96
CA ASN A 125 8.91 -26.42 6.35
C ASN A 125 8.23 -26.00 7.66
N CYS A 126 7.85 -24.74 7.77
CA CYS A 126 7.20 -24.16 8.94
C CYS A 126 5.81 -23.63 8.59
N ARG A 127 5.08 -23.19 9.60
CA ARG A 127 3.76 -22.57 9.43
C ARG A 127 3.76 -21.21 10.11
N ILE A 128 3.40 -20.18 9.37
CA ILE A 128 3.20 -18.82 9.87
C ILE A 128 1.72 -18.52 9.68
N ASP A 129 1.02 -18.31 10.79
CA ASP A 129 -0.38 -17.88 10.74
C ASP A 129 -0.43 -16.37 10.53
N PHE A 130 -1.26 -15.94 9.61
CA PHE A 130 -1.48 -14.53 9.32
C PHE A 130 -2.96 -14.24 9.05
N ASP A 131 -3.34 -13.02 9.33
CA ASP A 131 -4.71 -12.55 9.15
C ASP A 131 -5.02 -12.42 7.66
N ARG A 132 -6.02 -13.18 7.19
CA ARG A 132 -6.49 -13.18 5.81
C ARG A 132 -7.69 -12.26 5.59
N THR A 133 -8.04 -11.43 6.56
CA THR A 133 -9.14 -10.48 6.40
C THR A 133 -8.86 -9.58 5.21
N LYS A 134 -9.79 -9.57 4.24
CA LYS A 134 -9.71 -8.64 3.12
C LYS A 134 -9.74 -7.22 3.66
N SER A 135 -8.82 -6.42 3.24
CA SER A 135 -8.65 -5.04 3.71
C SER A 135 -7.81 -4.25 2.73
N MET A 136 -8.13 -3.00 2.55
CA MET A 136 -7.24 -2.00 1.97
C MET A 136 -6.97 -0.96 3.05
N MET A 137 -5.72 -0.64 3.26
CA MET A 137 -5.32 0.32 4.30
C MET A 137 -4.17 1.17 3.75
N ASP A 138 -4.30 2.47 3.89
CA ASP A 138 -3.24 3.42 3.54
C ASP A 138 -3.22 4.61 4.49
N ALA A 139 -2.11 5.36 4.49
CA ALA A 139 -1.97 6.59 5.25
C ALA A 139 -1.16 7.61 4.46
N HIS A 140 -1.54 8.87 4.59
CA HIS A 140 -0.82 10.02 4.06
C HIS A 140 -1.00 11.23 4.98
N ILE A 141 -0.08 12.19 4.87
CA ILE A 141 -0.18 13.46 5.59
C ILE A 141 -0.59 14.54 4.59
N ASN A 142 -1.57 15.32 4.99
CA ASN A 142 -1.96 16.51 4.27
C ASN A 142 -2.05 17.66 5.27
N GLU A 143 -1.26 18.72 5.05
CA GLU A 143 -1.05 19.82 5.98
C GLU A 143 -0.57 19.31 7.35
N ASP A 144 -1.42 19.38 8.40
CA ASP A 144 -1.13 18.92 9.76
C ASP A 144 -2.04 17.76 10.20
N ILE A 145 -2.74 17.14 9.24
CA ILE A 145 -3.66 16.03 9.49
C ILE A 145 -3.07 14.75 8.91
N LEU A 146 -2.99 13.72 9.73
CA LEU A 146 -2.75 12.35 9.28
C LEU A 146 -4.07 11.74 8.83
N PHE A 147 -4.15 11.41 7.55
CA PHE A 147 -5.26 10.65 6.97
C PHE A 147 -4.91 9.16 7.00
N VAL A 148 -5.84 8.36 7.49
CA VAL A 148 -5.75 6.89 7.47
C VAL A 148 -6.98 6.36 6.78
N GLU A 149 -6.80 5.74 5.62
CA GLU A 149 -7.89 5.21 4.80
C GLU A 149 -8.01 3.71 4.98
N ILE A 150 -9.23 3.22 5.17
CA ILE A 150 -9.50 1.81 5.43
C ILE A 150 -10.76 1.38 4.67
N SER A 151 -10.66 0.28 3.92
CA SER A 151 -11.82 -0.33 3.29
C SER A 151 -11.87 -1.86 3.48
N ASP A 152 -13.06 -2.42 3.29
CA ASP A 152 -13.45 -3.84 3.41
C ASP A 152 -13.31 -4.43 4.81
N GLY A 153 -12.28 -4.12 5.58
CA GLY A 153 -12.09 -4.63 6.92
C GLY A 153 -10.79 -4.15 7.56
N LEU A 154 -10.50 -4.63 8.77
CA LEU A 154 -9.23 -4.42 9.46
C LEU A 154 -8.43 -5.73 9.41
N ASN A 155 -7.21 -5.65 8.91
CA ASN A 155 -6.27 -6.76 8.83
C ASN A 155 -5.08 -6.48 9.75
N ALA A 156 -4.78 -7.39 10.67
CA ALA A 156 -3.75 -7.18 11.68
C ALA A 156 -2.35 -6.98 11.08
N GLU A 157 -2.01 -7.73 10.03
CA GLU A 157 -0.71 -7.60 9.35
C GLU A 157 -0.58 -6.25 8.64
N LYS A 158 -1.67 -5.77 8.03
CA LYS A 158 -1.71 -4.46 7.39
C LYS A 158 -1.65 -3.31 8.39
N ILE A 159 -2.24 -3.49 9.58
CA ILE A 159 -2.08 -2.52 10.68
C ILE A 159 -0.61 -2.42 11.07
N ASP A 160 0.10 -3.55 11.21
CA ASP A 160 1.52 -3.55 11.53
C ASP A 160 2.33 -2.80 10.45
N VAL A 161 2.11 -3.08 9.16
CA VAL A 161 2.77 -2.37 8.05
C VAL A 161 2.43 -0.88 8.04
N LEU A 162 1.15 -0.54 8.22
CA LEU A 162 0.69 0.85 8.29
C LEU A 162 1.36 1.61 9.45
N THR A 163 1.57 0.96 10.60
CA THR A 163 2.29 1.52 11.74
C THR A 163 3.69 1.98 11.35
N TYR A 164 4.44 1.16 10.62
CA TYR A 164 5.77 1.53 10.12
C TYR A 164 5.70 2.69 9.11
N LYS A 165 4.69 2.70 8.24
CA LYS A 165 4.48 3.82 7.31
C LYS A 165 4.24 5.13 8.06
N ILE A 166 3.36 5.11 9.07
CA ILE A 166 3.05 6.28 9.90
C ILE A 166 4.29 6.77 10.65
N ARG A 167 5.08 5.87 11.25
CA ARG A 167 6.34 6.20 11.93
C ARG A 167 7.28 6.94 11.00
N ASN A 168 7.55 6.38 9.82
CA ASN A 168 8.46 6.98 8.85
C ASN A 168 7.97 8.36 8.37
N MET A 169 6.67 8.48 8.10
CA MET A 169 6.07 9.78 7.73
C MET A 169 6.20 10.80 8.88
N ALA A 170 5.95 10.40 10.13
CA ALA A 170 6.07 11.29 11.28
C ALA A 170 7.51 11.78 11.47
N GLU A 171 8.51 10.90 11.31
CA GLU A 171 9.93 11.25 11.36
C GLU A 171 10.32 12.23 10.24
N GLN A 172 9.87 12.00 9.02
CA GLN A 172 10.19 12.85 7.86
C GLN A 172 9.46 14.19 7.90
N TYR A 173 8.25 14.21 8.42
CA TYR A 173 7.45 15.45 8.49
C TYR A 173 8.08 16.51 9.40
N GLY A 174 8.88 16.09 10.38
CA GLY A 174 9.60 16.98 11.28
C GLY A 174 8.72 17.91 12.12
N LYS A 175 7.40 17.74 12.09
CA LYS A 175 6.40 18.45 12.91
C LYS A 175 5.63 17.43 13.75
N ILE A 176 5.02 17.94 14.83
CA ILE A 176 4.22 17.10 15.72
C ILE A 176 2.84 16.89 15.09
N LEU A 177 2.55 15.68 14.68
CA LEU A 177 1.23 15.28 14.18
C LEU A 177 0.27 15.04 15.34
N THR A 178 -0.70 15.93 15.49
CA THR A 178 -1.70 15.88 16.58
C THR A 178 -3.12 15.58 16.10
N LYS A 179 -3.39 15.71 14.80
CA LYS A 179 -4.72 15.54 14.22
C LYS A 179 -4.74 14.29 13.35
N VAL A 180 -5.75 13.43 13.53
CA VAL A 180 -5.90 12.18 12.80
C VAL A 180 -7.32 12.02 12.30
N LEU A 181 -7.47 11.78 10.99
CA LEU A 181 -8.73 11.42 10.38
C LEU A 181 -8.66 9.99 9.82
N ILE A 182 -9.40 9.08 10.42
CA ILE A 182 -9.54 7.71 9.96
C ILE A 182 -10.81 7.64 9.09
N ILE A 183 -10.66 7.29 7.82
CA ILE A 183 -11.75 7.15 6.87
C ILE A 183 -12.06 5.66 6.71
N CYS A 184 -13.25 5.26 7.14
CA CYS A 184 -13.70 3.87 7.08
C CYS A 184 -14.87 3.73 6.10
N SER A 185 -14.67 2.97 5.03
CA SER A 185 -15.74 2.68 4.08
C SER A 185 -16.00 1.18 3.96
N ASN A 186 -17.28 0.81 3.85
CA ASN A 186 -17.75 -0.57 3.64
C ASN A 186 -17.13 -1.62 4.60
N ILE A 187 -16.81 -1.21 5.83
CA ILE A 187 -16.23 -2.12 6.80
C ILE A 187 -17.23 -3.23 7.14
N THR A 188 -16.84 -4.45 6.85
CA THR A 188 -17.61 -5.63 7.19
C THR A 188 -17.31 -6.11 8.62
N ASN A 189 -18.28 -6.72 9.25
CA ASN A 189 -18.07 -7.31 10.57
C ASN A 189 -17.17 -8.55 10.44
N SER A 190 -16.00 -8.49 11.03
CA SER A 190 -14.99 -9.55 10.97
C SER A 190 -14.59 -10.02 12.36
N PRO A 191 -14.04 -11.24 12.52
CA PRO A 191 -13.54 -11.68 13.81
C PRO A 191 -12.51 -10.71 14.38
N ASN A 192 -12.65 -10.41 15.67
CA ASN A 192 -11.73 -9.52 16.41
C ASN A 192 -11.65 -8.06 15.90
N LEU A 193 -12.70 -7.56 15.21
CA LEU A 193 -12.73 -6.20 14.66
C LEU A 193 -12.45 -5.16 15.76
N SER A 194 -13.02 -5.31 16.96
CA SER A 194 -12.77 -4.40 18.09
C SER A 194 -11.31 -4.40 18.54
N THR A 195 -10.68 -5.57 18.63
CA THR A 195 -9.27 -5.69 19.01
C THR A 195 -8.35 -5.10 17.96
N LYS A 196 -8.67 -5.30 16.66
CA LYS A 196 -7.91 -4.72 15.55
C LYS A 196 -8.06 -3.19 15.50
N LEU A 197 -9.26 -2.67 15.78
CA LEU A 197 -9.47 -1.22 15.90
C LEU A 197 -8.66 -0.64 17.06
N GLU A 198 -8.63 -1.32 18.21
CA GLU A 198 -7.80 -0.92 19.33
C GLU A 198 -6.31 -0.94 18.98
N GLN A 199 -5.84 -1.98 18.30
CA GLN A 199 -4.46 -2.06 17.81
C GLN A 199 -4.13 -0.89 16.90
N LEU A 200 -4.97 -0.58 15.93
CA LEU A 200 -4.78 0.54 15.00
C LEU A 200 -4.68 1.87 15.74
N ILE A 201 -5.65 2.17 16.61
CA ILE A 201 -5.68 3.44 17.36
C ILE A 201 -4.44 3.56 18.26
N THR A 202 -4.07 2.49 18.95
CA THR A 202 -2.86 2.45 19.79
C THR A 202 -1.62 2.70 18.94
N SER A 203 -1.48 2.02 17.80
CA SER A 203 -0.36 2.25 16.88
C SER A 203 -0.28 3.71 16.41
N ILE A 204 -1.40 4.32 16.07
CA ILE A 204 -1.42 5.73 15.66
C ILE A 204 -0.97 6.65 16.80
N THR A 205 -1.48 6.44 18.02
CA THR A 205 -1.11 7.29 19.17
C THR A 205 0.33 7.07 19.62
N ASP A 206 0.88 5.88 19.45
CA ASP A 206 2.27 5.57 19.80
C ASP A 206 3.28 6.19 18.81
N GLU A 207 2.91 6.27 17.52
CA GLU A 207 3.79 6.78 16.46
C GLU A 207 3.61 8.27 16.16
N THR A 208 2.61 8.90 16.75
CA THR A 208 2.32 10.33 16.57
C THR A 208 2.16 11.02 17.91
N ALA A 209 1.95 12.33 17.92
CA ALA A 209 1.57 13.07 19.14
C ALA A 209 0.05 13.19 19.29
N ALA A 210 -0.73 12.46 18.51
CA ALA A 210 -2.18 12.46 18.60
C ALA A 210 -2.64 11.79 19.89
N VAL A 211 -3.66 12.36 20.50
CA VAL A 211 -4.38 11.75 21.63
C VAL A 211 -5.77 11.33 21.16
N ILE A 212 -6.41 10.42 21.87
CA ILE A 212 -7.70 9.84 21.49
C ILE A 212 -8.74 10.92 21.14
N SER A 213 -8.78 12.01 21.88
CA SER A 213 -9.71 13.12 21.65
C SER A 213 -9.45 13.92 20.36
N THR A 214 -8.27 13.78 19.75
CA THR A 214 -7.93 14.42 18.47
C THR A 214 -8.13 13.48 17.26
N ILE A 215 -8.63 12.27 17.49
CA ILE A 215 -8.95 11.31 16.44
C ILE A 215 -10.41 11.51 15.99
N ARG A 216 -10.60 11.59 14.69
CA ARG A 216 -11.92 11.58 14.04
C ARG A 216 -12.04 10.34 13.19
N ILE A 217 -13.21 9.70 13.21
CA ILE A 217 -13.50 8.55 12.35
C ILE A 217 -14.66 8.91 11.45
N LEU A 218 -14.40 8.99 10.16
CA LEU A 218 -15.40 9.21 9.13
C LEU A 218 -15.99 7.85 8.73
N THR A 219 -17.24 7.63 9.12
CA THR A 219 -17.98 6.39 8.87
C THR A 219 -19.47 6.58 9.11
N PRO A 220 -20.37 5.83 8.44
CA PRO A 220 -21.80 5.85 8.76
C PRO A 220 -22.08 5.46 10.22
N GLN A 221 -23.05 6.12 10.86
CA GLN A 221 -23.44 5.87 12.26
C GLN A 221 -23.87 4.41 12.53
N ASN A 222 -24.41 3.74 11.52
CA ASN A 222 -24.83 2.33 11.64
C ASN A 222 -23.71 1.33 11.35
N SER A 223 -22.49 1.80 11.03
CA SER A 223 -21.35 0.95 10.72
C SER A 223 -20.89 0.09 11.91
N PRO A 224 -20.23 -1.05 11.67
CA PRO A 224 -19.64 -1.84 12.74
C PRO A 224 -18.64 -1.05 13.59
N ILE A 225 -17.84 -0.17 12.97
CA ILE A 225 -16.86 0.69 13.66
C ILE A 225 -17.56 1.67 14.62
N ALA A 226 -18.59 2.38 14.16
CA ALA A 226 -19.34 3.32 14.99
C ALA A 226 -19.95 2.62 16.22
N LYS A 227 -20.49 1.41 16.04
CA LYS A 227 -21.02 0.59 17.14
C LYS A 227 -19.96 0.19 18.15
N ILE A 228 -18.76 -0.18 17.70
CA ILE A 228 -17.62 -0.53 18.56
C ILE A 228 -17.17 0.70 19.37
N VAL A 229 -17.03 1.84 18.71
CA VAL A 229 -16.64 3.10 19.36
C VAL A 229 -17.66 3.48 20.42
N ALA A 230 -18.95 3.46 20.11
CA ALA A 230 -20.03 3.80 21.04
C ALA A 230 -20.12 2.83 22.25
N ALA A 231 -19.76 1.56 22.07
CA ALA A 231 -19.79 0.55 23.12
C ALA A 231 -18.54 0.54 24.03
N SER A 232 -17.45 1.18 23.61
CA SER A 232 -16.15 1.10 24.28
C SER A 232 -15.87 2.32 25.14
N LYS A 233 -15.64 2.12 26.43
CA LYS A 233 -15.19 3.20 27.31
C LYS A 233 -13.82 3.80 26.94
N LYS A 234 -12.98 3.02 26.23
CA LYS A 234 -11.65 3.47 25.80
C LYS A 234 -11.73 4.48 24.65
N PHE A 235 -12.80 4.47 23.91
CA PHE A 235 -13.00 5.28 22.70
C PHE A 235 -14.00 6.43 22.88
N ASN A 236 -14.43 6.72 24.11
CA ASN A 236 -15.44 7.74 24.37
C ASN A 236 -15.10 9.13 23.85
N ASP A 237 -13.80 9.44 23.74
CA ASP A 237 -13.31 10.74 23.27
C ASP A 237 -13.12 10.80 21.75
N ILE A 238 -13.32 9.67 21.04
CA ILE A 238 -13.27 9.64 19.58
C ILE A 238 -14.57 10.21 19.02
N THR A 239 -14.45 11.14 18.08
CA THR A 239 -15.60 11.71 17.41
C THR A 239 -15.89 10.95 16.12
N ILE A 240 -17.12 10.42 15.98
CA ILE A 240 -17.62 9.85 14.73
C ILE A 240 -18.24 10.98 13.90
N VAL A 241 -17.90 11.04 12.63
CA VAL A 241 -18.41 12.02 11.65
C VAL A 241 -18.90 11.28 10.40
N GLU A 242 -19.90 11.82 9.73
CA GLU A 242 -20.51 11.19 8.54
C GLU A 242 -20.11 11.87 7.23
N ASN A 243 -19.53 13.05 7.31
CA ASN A 243 -19.01 13.73 6.12
C ASN A 243 -17.66 14.40 6.39
N LEU A 244 -16.92 14.64 5.34
CA LEU A 244 -15.55 15.14 5.40
C LEU A 244 -15.49 16.59 5.88
N SER A 245 -16.46 17.42 5.51
CA SER A 245 -16.53 18.83 5.95
C SER A 245 -16.64 18.94 7.46
N ASP A 246 -17.53 18.13 8.08
CA ASP A 246 -17.67 18.09 9.54
C ASP A 246 -16.41 17.56 10.22
N ALA A 247 -15.73 16.58 9.59
CA ALA A 247 -14.49 16.06 10.10
C ALA A 247 -13.41 17.14 10.20
N ILE A 248 -13.16 17.86 9.10
CA ILE A 248 -12.14 18.91 9.02
C ILE A 248 -12.50 20.10 9.92
N SER A 249 -13.74 20.58 9.88
CA SER A 249 -14.18 21.70 10.72
C SER A 249 -14.09 21.40 12.23
N SER A 250 -14.24 20.14 12.62
CA SER A 250 -14.15 19.70 14.02
C SER A 250 -12.72 19.74 14.60
N PHE A 251 -11.70 19.87 13.77
CA PHE A 251 -10.32 20.09 14.25
C PHE A 251 -10.01 21.53 14.71
N GLY A 252 -11.03 22.42 14.72
CA GLY A 252 -10.91 23.83 15.09
C GLY A 252 -10.54 24.70 13.90
N LYS A 253 -10.76 26.01 14.03
CA LYS A 253 -10.48 26.96 12.96
C LYS A 253 -9.04 26.79 12.45
N ILE A 254 -8.91 26.18 11.31
CA ILE A 254 -7.79 26.44 10.43
C ILE A 254 -7.90 27.94 10.15
N ASN A 255 -6.80 28.71 10.32
CA ASN A 255 -6.79 30.14 10.02
C ASN A 255 -7.02 30.36 8.51
N VAL A 256 -8.25 30.27 8.11
CA VAL A 256 -8.70 30.60 6.77
C VAL A 256 -9.28 31.99 6.84
N PHE A 257 -8.60 32.95 6.22
CA PHE A 257 -9.12 34.30 6.08
C PHE A 257 -10.46 34.24 5.37
N ALA A 258 -11.48 34.76 6.04
CA ALA A 258 -12.83 34.84 5.54
C ALA A 258 -12.88 35.53 4.16
N HIS A 259 -13.42 34.86 3.14
CA HIS A 259 -14.49 35.33 2.28
C HIS A 259 -14.81 34.31 1.18
N GLU A 260 -16.09 33.97 1.13
CA GLU A 260 -16.83 33.28 0.07
C GLU A 260 -16.44 31.81 -0.23
N SER A 261 -17.37 30.95 0.19
CA SER A 261 -17.48 29.52 -0.02
C SER A 261 -16.48 28.63 0.77
N GLU A 262 -16.87 28.21 1.97
CA GLU A 262 -16.21 27.16 2.76
C GLU A 262 -15.93 25.87 1.95
N VAL A 263 -16.67 25.66 0.86
CA VAL A 263 -16.56 24.50 -0.04
C VAL A 263 -15.37 24.66 -1.01
N ASP A 264 -15.09 25.88 -1.50
CA ASP A 264 -13.96 26.15 -2.40
C ASP A 264 -12.62 26.13 -1.65
N GLU A 265 -12.63 26.48 -0.35
CA GLU A 265 -11.43 26.44 0.49
C GLU A 265 -11.05 25.01 0.89
N ILE A 266 -12.03 24.17 1.23
CA ILE A 266 -11.82 22.74 1.45
C ILE A 266 -11.33 22.08 0.15
N ASN A 267 -11.89 22.48 -1.00
CA ASN A 267 -11.42 22.04 -2.30
C ASN A 267 -9.99 22.49 -2.60
N THR A 268 -9.67 23.75 -2.31
CA THR A 268 -8.33 24.29 -2.50
C THR A 268 -7.35 23.59 -1.56
N MET A 269 -7.73 23.29 -0.32
CA MET A 269 -6.93 22.59 0.68
C MET A 269 -6.63 21.14 0.27
N LEU A 270 -7.63 20.44 -0.26
CA LEU A 270 -7.46 19.10 -0.83
C LEU A 270 -6.77 19.12 -2.20
N LEU A 271 -6.90 20.22 -2.97
CA LEU A 271 -6.37 20.36 -4.32
C LEU A 271 -4.97 21.01 -4.38
N THR A 272 -4.65 21.96 -3.49
CA THR A 272 -3.36 22.67 -3.50
C THR A 272 -2.25 21.95 -2.76
N SER A 273 -2.58 21.06 -1.85
CA SER A 273 -1.58 20.30 -1.08
C SER A 273 -0.95 19.13 -1.85
N ALA A 274 -1.29 18.95 -3.13
CA ALA A 274 -0.61 17.96 -3.99
C ALA A 274 0.92 18.16 -4.07
N ASN A 275 1.42 19.35 -3.72
CA ASN A 275 2.86 19.63 -3.65
C ASN A 275 3.51 19.26 -2.31
N GLU A 276 2.73 18.86 -1.29
CA GLU A 276 3.24 18.53 0.05
C GLU A 276 2.71 17.20 0.59
N LYS A 277 2.15 16.32 -0.23
CA LYS A 277 1.84 14.94 0.22
C LYS A 277 3.14 14.22 0.55
N ILE A 278 3.39 14.02 1.82
CA ILE A 278 4.45 13.11 2.26
C ILE A 278 3.89 11.70 2.16
N SER A 279 4.05 11.08 1.01
CA SER A 279 3.83 9.65 0.81
C SER A 279 5.19 8.97 0.77
N VAL A 280 5.43 8.08 1.71
CA VAL A 280 6.67 7.31 1.76
C VAL A 280 6.37 5.93 1.18
N PRO A 281 6.99 5.55 0.06
CA PRO A 281 6.87 4.20 -0.45
C PRO A 281 7.47 3.23 0.55
N LEU A 282 6.70 2.24 0.97
CA LEU A 282 7.21 1.16 1.80
C LEU A 282 7.87 0.10 0.93
N PRO A 283 8.95 -0.54 1.44
CA PRO A 283 9.62 -1.64 0.76
C PRO A 283 8.80 -2.93 0.76
N MET A 284 7.60 -2.92 1.33
CA MET A 284 6.74 -4.09 1.50
C MET A 284 5.27 -3.77 1.25
N ASP A 285 4.55 -4.73 0.72
CA ASP A 285 3.12 -4.68 0.43
C ASP A 285 2.40 -5.95 0.89
N LEU A 286 1.13 -5.82 1.27
CA LEU A 286 0.25 -6.91 1.70
C LEU A 286 -0.92 -7.07 0.73
N HIS A 287 -0.63 -7.58 -0.45
CA HIS A 287 -1.66 -8.07 -1.36
C HIS A 287 -1.72 -9.60 -1.30
N PHE A 288 -2.92 -10.14 -1.04
CA PHE A 288 -3.14 -11.57 -1.17
C PHE A 288 -3.40 -11.91 -2.63
N ALA A 289 -2.51 -12.70 -3.25
CA ALA A 289 -2.77 -13.22 -4.57
C ALA A 289 -4.01 -14.14 -4.51
N SER A 290 -5.02 -13.83 -5.33
CA SER A 290 -6.14 -14.74 -5.56
C SER A 290 -5.64 -15.99 -6.27
N GLU A 291 -5.95 -17.17 -5.71
CA GLU A 291 -5.76 -18.43 -6.41
C GLU A 291 -6.86 -18.59 -7.47
N ASP A 292 -6.40 -18.93 -8.70
CA ASP A 292 -7.15 -19.55 -9.80
C ASP A 292 -8.13 -18.72 -10.63
N ASN A 293 -7.79 -18.38 -11.87
CA ASN A 293 -8.28 -19.08 -13.05
C ASN A 293 -7.66 -18.55 -14.35
N PRO A 294 -7.21 -19.39 -15.29
CA PRO A 294 -6.75 -18.96 -16.59
C PRO A 294 -7.91 -19.04 -17.59
N MET A 295 -8.47 -17.93 -18.00
CA MET A 295 -9.05 -17.76 -19.33
C MET A 295 -9.63 -16.36 -19.60
N LYS A 296 -8.98 -15.62 -20.48
CA LYS A 296 -9.47 -15.15 -21.78
C LYS A 296 -9.57 -13.67 -22.02
N LEU A 297 -9.05 -13.37 -23.24
CA LEU A 297 -9.27 -12.21 -24.09
C LEU A 297 -9.42 -10.91 -23.33
N GLN A 298 -8.48 -10.41 -23.31
CA GLN A 298 -7.65 -9.37 -22.76
C GLN A 298 -8.22 -8.04 -23.17
N TYR A 299 -9.15 -7.57 -22.36
CA TYR A 299 -9.40 -6.15 -22.32
C TYR A 299 -8.15 -5.45 -21.79
N SER A 300 -7.88 -4.25 -22.33
CA SER A 300 -6.72 -3.45 -21.94
C SER A 300 -7.18 -2.27 -21.09
N VAL A 301 -6.59 -2.13 -19.91
CA VAL A 301 -6.84 -0.99 -19.03
C VAL A 301 -5.59 -0.12 -18.93
N ALA A 302 -5.77 1.20 -18.97
CA ALA A 302 -4.75 2.15 -18.54
C ALA A 302 -5.12 2.69 -17.16
N ILE A 303 -4.18 2.68 -16.25
CA ILE A 303 -4.32 3.17 -14.87
C ILE A 303 -3.34 4.31 -14.69
N ILE A 304 -3.83 5.48 -14.30
CA ILE A 304 -3.00 6.66 -14.10
C ILE A 304 -3.28 7.19 -12.69
N ASP A 305 -2.32 7.04 -11.81
CA ASP A 305 -2.39 7.50 -10.42
C ASP A 305 -0.95 7.72 -9.95
N ASP A 306 -0.66 8.80 -9.25
CA ASP A 306 0.68 9.07 -8.70
C ASP A 306 0.95 8.32 -7.38
N ASP A 307 -0.06 7.66 -6.85
CA ASP A 307 0.02 6.83 -5.66
C ASP A 307 0.34 5.37 -6.04
N LEU A 308 1.61 4.99 -5.90
CA LEU A 308 2.08 3.62 -6.19
C LEU A 308 1.25 2.51 -5.54
N PRO A 309 0.91 2.57 -4.25
CA PRO A 309 0.00 1.61 -3.62
C PRO A 309 -1.35 1.46 -4.33
N ILE A 310 -1.91 2.54 -4.85
CA ILE A 310 -3.17 2.49 -5.60
C ILE A 310 -2.97 1.88 -6.98
N LEU A 311 -1.89 2.25 -7.68
CA LEU A 311 -1.52 1.61 -8.94
C LEU A 311 -1.40 0.10 -8.79
N GLU A 312 -0.60 -0.36 -7.84
CA GLU A 312 -0.39 -1.79 -7.59
C GLU A 312 -1.69 -2.50 -7.18
N TYR A 313 -2.53 -1.84 -6.37
CA TYR A 313 -3.84 -2.39 -6.01
C TYR A 313 -4.71 -2.58 -7.26
N LEU A 314 -4.82 -1.57 -8.11
CA LEU A 314 -5.60 -1.62 -9.34
C LEU A 314 -5.01 -2.63 -10.33
N GLU A 315 -3.68 -2.70 -10.46
CA GLU A 315 -3.00 -3.74 -11.25
C GLU A 315 -3.40 -5.13 -10.76
N THR A 316 -3.31 -5.39 -9.45
CA THR A 316 -3.70 -6.69 -8.87
C THR A 316 -5.16 -7.01 -9.14
N VAL A 317 -6.06 -6.01 -9.04
CA VAL A 317 -7.49 -6.18 -9.32
C VAL A 317 -7.71 -6.62 -10.77
N PHE A 318 -7.13 -5.92 -11.73
CA PHE A 318 -7.31 -6.22 -13.15
C PHE A 318 -6.53 -7.47 -13.58
N GLU A 319 -5.37 -7.72 -13.01
CA GLU A 319 -4.59 -8.94 -13.26
C GLU A 319 -5.35 -10.20 -12.84
N SER A 320 -6.06 -10.13 -11.69
CA SER A 320 -6.89 -11.23 -11.20
C SER A 320 -8.03 -11.62 -12.13
N ASP A 321 -8.48 -10.69 -12.99
CA ASP A 321 -9.55 -10.89 -13.97
C ASP A 321 -8.99 -11.04 -15.42
N GLY A 322 -7.66 -11.13 -15.59
CA GLY A 322 -6.98 -11.44 -16.84
C GLY A 322 -6.88 -10.28 -17.82
N TRP A 323 -6.92 -9.04 -17.36
CA TRP A 323 -6.78 -7.84 -18.19
C TRP A 323 -5.33 -7.57 -18.58
N LYS A 324 -5.13 -6.95 -19.73
CA LYS A 324 -3.84 -6.34 -20.08
C LYS A 324 -3.75 -4.97 -19.39
N ILE A 325 -2.73 -4.79 -18.56
CA ILE A 325 -2.60 -3.62 -17.71
C ILE A 325 -1.47 -2.73 -18.22
N ASN A 326 -1.71 -1.41 -18.17
CA ASN A 326 -0.72 -0.38 -18.46
C ASN A 326 -0.86 0.67 -17.37
N ALA A 327 0.02 0.62 -16.39
CA ALA A 327 0.01 1.52 -15.23
C ALA A 327 1.03 2.65 -15.41
N TYR A 328 0.65 3.84 -14.98
CA TYR A 328 1.43 5.07 -15.13
C TYR A 328 1.36 5.90 -13.87
N GLU A 329 2.50 6.17 -13.27
CA GLU A 329 2.65 7.11 -12.15
C GLU A 329 2.56 8.57 -12.62
N ASN A 330 2.72 8.78 -13.92
CA ASN A 330 2.80 10.12 -14.51
C ASN A 330 1.93 10.20 -15.77
N PRO A 331 1.00 11.18 -15.83
CA PRO A 331 0.15 11.41 -17.01
C PRO A 331 0.91 11.67 -18.31
N ILE A 332 2.12 12.23 -18.23
CA ILE A 332 2.94 12.50 -19.41
C ILE A 332 3.41 11.21 -20.06
N ALA A 333 3.80 10.21 -19.26
CA ALA A 333 4.18 8.89 -19.76
C ALA A 333 3.00 8.23 -20.48
N PHE A 334 1.81 8.23 -19.88
CA PHE A 334 0.59 7.74 -20.49
C PHE A 334 0.29 8.43 -21.84
N ILE A 335 0.34 9.76 -21.90
CA ILE A 335 0.05 10.52 -23.13
C ILE A 335 1.02 10.14 -24.25
N LYS A 336 2.30 9.93 -23.96
CA LYS A 336 3.32 9.52 -24.95
C LYS A 336 3.04 8.14 -25.52
N GLU A 337 2.56 7.22 -24.70
CA GLU A 337 2.34 5.83 -25.10
C GLU A 337 0.91 5.54 -25.58
N LEU A 338 -0.02 6.46 -25.41
CA LEU A 338 -1.44 6.27 -25.69
C LEU A 338 -1.75 5.69 -27.06
N GLN A 339 -1.01 6.12 -28.10
CA GLN A 339 -1.23 5.63 -29.48
C GLN A 339 -0.78 4.17 -29.66
N SER A 340 0.22 3.72 -28.91
CA SER A 340 0.73 2.36 -28.99
C SER A 340 -0.06 1.40 -28.13
N VAL A 341 -0.49 1.85 -26.95
CA VAL A 341 -1.19 1.03 -25.94
C VAL A 341 -2.67 0.83 -26.28
N ARG A 342 -3.36 1.87 -26.73
CA ARG A 342 -4.80 1.88 -27.09
C ARG A 342 -5.67 1.14 -26.06
N PRO A 343 -5.77 1.62 -24.83
CA PRO A 343 -6.55 0.93 -23.81
C PRO A 343 -8.06 0.98 -24.14
N ASP A 344 -8.79 -0.06 -23.71
CA ASP A 344 -10.26 -0.10 -23.84
C ASP A 344 -10.96 0.80 -22.81
N ILE A 345 -10.33 1.01 -21.66
CA ILE A 345 -10.82 1.85 -20.56
C ILE A 345 -9.65 2.50 -19.82
N ILE A 346 -9.89 3.68 -19.28
CA ILE A 346 -8.90 4.45 -18.51
C ILE A 346 -9.43 4.64 -17.09
N PHE A 347 -8.63 4.28 -16.10
CA PHE A 347 -8.82 4.63 -14.69
C PHE A 347 -7.85 5.76 -14.36
N LEU A 348 -8.39 6.90 -13.93
CA LEU A 348 -7.63 8.16 -13.83
C LEU A 348 -7.85 8.83 -12.48
N ASP A 349 -6.80 9.03 -11.73
CA ASP A 349 -6.86 9.92 -10.58
C ASP A 349 -6.98 11.40 -11.03
N LEU A 350 -7.76 12.16 -10.28
CA LEU A 350 -7.87 13.62 -10.51
C LEU A 350 -6.72 14.40 -9.89
N MET A 351 -6.14 13.86 -8.82
CA MET A 351 -5.27 14.57 -7.90
C MET A 351 -3.81 14.15 -8.08
N MET A 352 -3.23 14.47 -9.21
CA MET A 352 -1.82 14.18 -9.52
C MET A 352 -0.99 15.46 -9.59
N PRO A 353 0.30 15.43 -9.22
CA PRO A 353 1.21 16.56 -9.36
C PRO A 353 1.47 16.88 -10.85
N GLU A 354 1.90 18.10 -11.12
CA GLU A 354 2.25 18.66 -12.44
C GLU A 354 1.08 18.75 -13.43
N ILE A 355 0.47 17.63 -13.77
CA ILE A 355 -0.70 17.54 -14.67
C ILE A 355 -1.80 16.79 -13.95
N ASN A 356 -2.87 17.49 -13.59
CA ASN A 356 -4.02 16.88 -12.93
C ASN A 356 -4.91 16.08 -13.91
N GLY A 357 -5.72 15.17 -13.37
CA GLY A 357 -6.59 14.32 -14.20
C GLY A 357 -7.57 15.08 -15.08
N ILE A 358 -8.03 16.27 -14.68
CA ILE A 358 -8.91 17.11 -15.50
C ILE A 358 -8.19 17.56 -16.78
N GLN A 359 -6.93 17.94 -16.68
CA GLN A 359 -6.13 18.33 -17.85
C GLN A 359 -5.90 17.15 -18.79
N VAL A 360 -5.72 15.94 -18.26
CA VAL A 360 -5.67 14.70 -19.07
C VAL A 360 -6.97 14.48 -19.81
N ILE A 361 -8.11 14.59 -19.15
CA ILE A 361 -9.43 14.43 -19.77
C ILE A 361 -9.61 15.48 -20.89
N GLN A 362 -9.30 16.74 -20.62
CA GLN A 362 -9.39 17.81 -21.62
C GLN A 362 -8.50 17.53 -22.83
N TYR A 363 -7.26 17.07 -22.61
CA TYR A 363 -6.35 16.69 -23.68
C TYR A 363 -6.93 15.56 -24.54
N LEU A 364 -7.45 14.51 -23.93
CA LEU A 364 -8.07 13.36 -24.63
C LEU A 364 -9.26 13.83 -25.49
N ARG A 365 -10.16 14.63 -24.92
CA ARG A 365 -11.37 15.11 -25.62
C ARG A 365 -11.03 16.11 -26.72
N LYS A 366 -10.05 16.99 -26.52
CA LYS A 366 -9.54 17.92 -27.55
C LYS A 366 -8.97 17.15 -28.75
N ASN A 367 -8.31 16.03 -28.51
CA ASN A 367 -7.76 15.16 -29.56
C ASN A 367 -8.78 14.11 -30.08
N LYS A 368 -10.08 14.27 -29.77
CA LYS A 368 -11.17 13.41 -30.22
C LYS A 368 -11.04 11.94 -29.78
N ILE A 369 -10.29 11.67 -28.72
CA ILE A 369 -10.13 10.34 -28.13
C ILE A 369 -11.34 10.06 -27.25
N LYS A 370 -12.12 9.02 -27.60
CA LYS A 370 -13.40 8.68 -26.99
C LYS A 370 -13.32 7.49 -26.02
N ILE A 371 -12.13 7.10 -25.63
CA ILE A 371 -11.94 6.00 -24.67
C ILE A 371 -12.75 6.32 -23.38
N PRO A 372 -13.51 5.34 -22.85
CA PRO A 372 -14.23 5.50 -21.59
C PRO A 372 -13.25 5.81 -20.46
N ILE A 373 -13.62 6.74 -19.59
CA ILE A 373 -12.80 7.17 -18.46
C ILE A 373 -13.60 6.96 -17.18
N VAL A 374 -13.02 6.22 -16.26
CA VAL A 374 -13.42 6.10 -14.86
C VAL A 374 -12.52 7.00 -14.05
N VAL A 375 -13.09 7.98 -13.42
CA VAL A 375 -12.35 8.91 -12.55
C VAL A 375 -12.28 8.31 -11.16
N ILE A 376 -11.08 8.27 -10.60
CA ILE A 376 -10.81 7.92 -9.21
C ILE A 376 -10.61 9.21 -8.43
N THR A 377 -11.26 9.37 -7.30
CA THR A 377 -11.14 10.60 -6.54
C THR A 377 -11.38 10.37 -5.04
N ALA A 378 -10.62 11.05 -4.20
CA ALA A 378 -10.91 11.16 -2.78
C ALA A 378 -12.10 12.12 -2.51
N LEU A 379 -12.55 12.86 -3.54
CA LEU A 379 -13.57 13.90 -3.42
C LEU A 379 -14.96 13.36 -3.75
N SER A 380 -15.89 13.50 -2.80
CA SER A 380 -17.34 13.25 -3.00
C SER A 380 -18.10 14.51 -3.45
N GLN A 381 -17.40 15.58 -3.81
CA GLN A 381 -18.03 16.88 -4.05
C GLN A 381 -18.80 16.94 -5.37
N LYS A 382 -20.07 17.22 -5.29
CA LYS A 382 -21.02 17.28 -6.41
C LYS A 382 -20.58 18.23 -7.52
N GLU A 383 -19.89 19.32 -7.19
CA GLU A 383 -19.49 20.36 -8.14
C GLU A 383 -18.29 19.95 -9.00
N VAL A 384 -17.27 19.32 -8.42
CA VAL A 384 -16.14 18.77 -9.18
C VAL A 384 -16.62 17.64 -10.07
N LEU A 385 -17.47 16.76 -9.53
CA LEU A 385 -18.09 15.67 -10.29
C LEU A 385 -18.96 16.20 -11.43
N ALA A 386 -19.74 17.28 -11.20
CA ALA A 386 -20.55 17.91 -12.23
C ALA A 386 -19.68 18.48 -13.36
N ARG A 387 -18.62 19.20 -13.00
CA ARG A 387 -17.67 19.80 -13.96
C ARG A 387 -16.92 18.75 -14.79
N VAL A 388 -16.46 17.68 -14.15
CA VAL A 388 -15.77 16.58 -14.83
C VAL A 388 -16.74 15.78 -15.72
N LYS A 389 -18.01 15.68 -15.31
CA LYS A 389 -19.07 15.03 -16.09
C LYS A 389 -19.35 15.72 -17.42
N GLU A 390 -19.18 17.05 -17.49
CA GLU A 390 -19.31 17.83 -18.75
C GLU A 390 -18.28 17.41 -19.82
N TYR A 391 -17.14 16.86 -19.40
CA TYR A 391 -16.13 16.35 -20.32
C TYR A 391 -16.37 14.90 -20.78
N GLY A 392 -17.56 14.32 -20.48
CA GLY A 392 -17.95 13.00 -20.96
C GLY A 392 -17.18 11.86 -20.28
N VAL A 393 -16.98 11.96 -18.96
CA VAL A 393 -16.47 10.87 -18.13
C VAL A 393 -17.56 9.80 -17.96
N SER A 394 -17.18 8.54 -18.02
CA SER A 394 -18.11 7.41 -18.00
C SER A 394 -18.60 7.08 -16.59
N HIS A 395 -17.72 7.13 -15.59
CA HIS A 395 -18.05 6.80 -14.21
C HIS A 395 -17.10 7.47 -13.22
N PHE A 396 -17.48 7.49 -11.92
CA PHE A 396 -16.68 7.99 -10.83
C PHE A 396 -16.58 6.95 -9.73
N LEU A 397 -15.37 6.71 -9.25
CA LEU A 397 -15.10 5.89 -8.08
C LEU A 397 -14.47 6.75 -7.00
N THR A 398 -15.01 6.68 -5.80
CA THR A 398 -14.43 7.38 -4.64
C THR A 398 -13.43 6.49 -3.93
N LYS A 399 -12.27 7.05 -3.59
CA LYS A 399 -11.33 6.40 -2.68
C LYS A 399 -11.95 6.36 -1.27
N PRO A 400 -11.81 5.25 -0.53
CA PRO A 400 -11.08 4.05 -0.86
C PRO A 400 -11.81 3.13 -1.85
N LEU A 401 -11.01 2.48 -2.71
CA LEU A 401 -11.48 1.66 -3.82
C LEU A 401 -11.83 0.23 -3.37
N HIS A 402 -12.83 -0.36 -4.02
CA HIS A 402 -13.27 -1.74 -3.78
C HIS A 402 -13.11 -2.59 -5.02
N MET A 403 -12.44 -3.74 -4.89
CA MET A 403 -12.15 -4.66 -5.99
C MET A 403 -13.39 -4.96 -6.84
N ASN A 404 -14.48 -5.40 -6.21
CA ASN A 404 -15.70 -5.76 -6.93
C ASN A 404 -16.29 -4.55 -7.67
N VAL A 405 -16.32 -3.38 -7.03
CA VAL A 405 -16.85 -2.14 -7.63
C VAL A 405 -16.01 -1.71 -8.82
N ILE A 406 -14.68 -1.87 -8.74
CA ILE A 406 -13.77 -1.55 -9.85
C ILE A 406 -14.04 -2.44 -11.06
N LEU A 407 -14.07 -3.76 -10.86
CA LEU A 407 -14.30 -4.73 -11.93
C LEU A 407 -15.71 -4.63 -12.49
N ASP A 408 -16.72 -4.53 -11.62
CA ASP A 408 -18.12 -4.39 -12.03
C ASP A 408 -18.32 -3.11 -12.85
N THR A 409 -17.72 -1.98 -12.42
CA THR A 409 -17.75 -0.71 -13.17
C THR A 409 -17.08 -0.86 -14.54
N ALA A 410 -15.90 -1.48 -14.60
CA ALA A 410 -15.21 -1.67 -15.86
C ALA A 410 -16.01 -2.56 -16.83
N LYS A 411 -16.55 -3.66 -16.31
CA LYS A 411 -17.37 -4.61 -17.08
C LYS A 411 -18.66 -3.97 -17.58
N GLU A 412 -19.37 -3.25 -16.74
CA GLU A 412 -20.60 -2.51 -17.11
C GLU A 412 -20.34 -1.51 -18.23
N ILE A 413 -19.28 -0.68 -18.10
CA ILE A 413 -18.95 0.34 -19.11
C ILE A 413 -18.58 -0.29 -20.45
N LEU A 414 -17.90 -1.42 -20.45
CA LEU A 414 -17.50 -2.14 -21.68
C LEU A 414 -18.56 -3.13 -22.18
N GLY A 415 -19.68 -3.30 -21.46
CA GLY A 415 -20.74 -4.23 -21.83
C GLY A 415 -20.33 -5.71 -21.75
N ILE A 416 -19.49 -6.06 -20.76
CA ILE A 416 -18.98 -7.41 -20.52
C ILE A 416 -19.78 -8.03 -19.37
N ASN A 417 -20.24 -9.27 -19.54
CA ASN A 417 -20.91 -10.07 -18.50
C ASN A 417 -19.92 -10.96 -17.79
#